data_ac440c8b2e74f89029f3f891d6e9a6fa
#
_entry.id   ac440c8b2e74f89029f3f891d6e9a6fa
#
_cell.length_a   1.000
_cell.length_b   1.000
_cell.length_c   1.000
_cell.angle_alpha   90.00
_cell.angle_beta   90.00
_cell.angle_gamma   90.00
#
_symmetry.space_group_name_H-M   'P 1'
#
loop_
_entity.id
_entity.type
_entity.pdbx_description
1 polymer ?
#
loop_
_entity_poly.entity_id
_entity_poly.type
_entity_poly.pdbx_seq_one_letter_code
_entity_poly.pdbx_strand_id
1 'polypeptide(L)'
;MATGQVLISMNPTTNTTPQPGSVLQISSDNKGLLLPQVNLLNTTDDVTVLTPVPGLMVYNTNPSSKKINFWESGKWNRIFNIDDGLAIIKQTDNFSGVSTTGINITTFPATMPLFNLNDNTTGWTDLNASKIITITKATNSNYIITEGMAQINNEVDTNQSFQFAIGVFVDGQLKLARKFNTVGAQFTCDWKKFNLAGVFENLSVGTHTVAVYGRNLPKITSGYTQISYGKNAGTCPNINTDMARVFITTQITQ
;
A
#
# COMPACT_ATOMS: atom_id res chain seq x y z
N MET A 1 47.41 13.75 -39.77
CA MET A 1 47.05 12.47 -39.13
C MET A 1 45.77 11.99 -39.79
N ALA A 2 45.76 10.81 -40.39
CA ALA A 2 44.53 10.23 -40.94
C ALA A 2 43.71 9.75 -39.76
N THR A 3 42.52 10.34 -39.54
CA THR A 3 41.54 9.85 -38.57
C THR A 3 40.81 8.70 -39.24
N GLY A 4 41.26 7.47 -38.96
CA GLY A 4 40.60 6.28 -39.45
C GLY A 4 39.28 6.07 -38.74
N GLN A 5 38.18 6.16 -39.45
CA GLN A 5 36.84 5.73 -38.99
C GLN A 5 36.52 4.37 -39.65
N VAL A 6 35.92 3.47 -38.87
CA VAL A 6 35.51 2.15 -39.33
C VAL A 6 34.01 2.07 -39.36
N LEU A 7 33.43 1.74 -40.52
CA LEU A 7 32.02 1.39 -40.67
C LEU A 7 31.92 -0.09 -41.02
N ILE A 8 31.17 -0.82 -40.17
CA ILE A 8 30.72 -2.18 -40.48
C ILE A 8 29.23 -2.07 -40.79
N SER A 9 28.86 -2.16 -42.07
CA SER A 9 27.48 -2.03 -42.51
C SER A 9 26.99 -3.29 -43.25
N MET A 10 25.82 -3.77 -42.94
CA MET A 10 25.13 -4.83 -43.67
C MET A 10 24.35 -4.30 -44.90
N ASN A 11 24.20 -2.98 -45.00
CA ASN A 11 23.56 -2.35 -46.15
C ASN A 11 24.50 -1.30 -46.77
N PRO A 12 25.43 -1.73 -47.65
CA PRO A 12 26.45 -0.87 -48.23
C PRO A 12 25.91 0.15 -49.26
N THR A 13 24.64 0.05 -49.64
CA THR A 13 24.05 0.99 -50.60
C THR A 13 23.46 2.24 -49.95
N THR A 14 23.10 2.18 -48.69
CA THR A 14 22.50 3.31 -47.93
C THR A 14 23.38 3.90 -46.86
N ASN A 15 24.33 3.12 -46.34
CA ASN A 15 25.29 3.56 -45.32
C ASN A 15 26.75 3.36 -45.81
N THR A 16 27.28 4.36 -46.49
CA THR A 16 28.60 4.31 -47.14
C THR A 16 29.71 5.04 -46.34
N THR A 17 29.30 5.89 -45.41
CA THR A 17 30.25 6.68 -44.55
C THR A 17 29.87 6.62 -43.11
N PRO A 18 30.85 6.52 -42.18
CA PRO A 18 30.56 6.62 -40.75
C PRO A 18 29.95 7.96 -40.39
N GLN A 19 29.10 7.98 -39.35
CA GLN A 19 28.60 9.22 -38.80
C GLN A 19 29.73 10.09 -38.24
N PRO A 20 29.69 11.42 -38.42
CA PRO A 20 30.67 12.32 -37.84
C PRO A 20 30.84 12.11 -36.33
N GLY A 21 32.08 12.00 -35.87
CA GLY A 21 32.38 11.78 -34.46
C GLY A 21 32.45 10.32 -34.01
N SER A 22 32.10 9.35 -34.88
CA SER A 22 32.31 7.92 -34.56
C SER A 22 33.66 7.42 -35.02
N VAL A 23 34.34 6.65 -34.17
CA VAL A 23 35.57 5.91 -34.54
C VAL A 23 35.18 4.53 -35.11
N LEU A 24 34.18 3.89 -34.52
CA LEU A 24 33.59 2.65 -35.01
C LEU A 24 32.06 2.81 -35.06
N GLN A 25 31.47 2.51 -36.20
CA GLN A 25 30.03 2.43 -36.37
C GLN A 25 29.68 1.05 -36.91
N ILE A 26 28.67 0.40 -36.24
CA ILE A 26 28.08 -0.84 -36.70
C ILE A 26 26.62 -0.53 -37.09
N SER A 27 26.24 -0.81 -38.33
CA SER A 27 24.91 -0.53 -38.87
C SER A 27 24.31 -1.81 -39.43
N SER A 28 23.15 -2.22 -38.89
CA SER A 28 22.40 -3.37 -39.33
C SER A 28 20.94 -3.24 -38.92
N ASP A 29 20.01 -3.68 -39.75
CA ASP A 29 18.57 -3.68 -39.47
C ASP A 29 18.14 -4.86 -38.58
N ASN A 30 18.96 -5.93 -38.50
CA ASN A 30 18.57 -7.18 -37.84
C ASN A 30 19.71 -7.91 -37.10
N LYS A 31 20.88 -7.29 -36.97
CA LYS A 31 22.05 -7.83 -36.26
C LYS A 31 22.48 -6.89 -35.16
N GLY A 32 22.97 -7.43 -34.04
CA GLY A 32 23.51 -6.69 -32.90
C GLY A 32 25.00 -6.94 -32.70
N LEU A 33 25.57 -6.24 -31.74
CA LEU A 33 26.91 -6.50 -31.22
C LEU A 33 26.84 -7.53 -30.09
N LEU A 34 27.54 -8.65 -30.25
CA LEU A 34 27.74 -9.61 -29.16
C LEU A 34 28.99 -9.20 -28.36
N LEU A 35 28.76 -8.78 -27.11
CA LEU A 35 29.82 -8.48 -26.18
C LEU A 35 30.48 -9.76 -25.67
N PRO A 36 31.78 -9.70 -25.24
CA PRO A 36 32.44 -10.79 -24.55
C PRO A 36 31.55 -11.29 -23.37
N GLN A 37 31.35 -12.60 -23.31
CA GLN A 37 30.54 -13.23 -22.26
C GLN A 37 31.47 -13.74 -21.18
N VAL A 38 31.32 -13.22 -19.96
CA VAL A 38 32.14 -13.58 -18.79
C VAL A 38 31.29 -13.83 -17.56
N ASN A 39 31.73 -14.74 -16.71
CA ASN A 39 31.06 -15.02 -15.44
C ASN A 39 31.75 -14.23 -14.32
N LEU A 40 31.35 -12.99 -14.12
CA LEU A 40 31.90 -12.15 -13.05
C LEU A 40 31.52 -12.70 -11.67
N LEU A 41 32.49 -12.83 -10.78
CA LEU A 41 32.29 -13.37 -9.43
C LEU A 41 31.65 -12.36 -8.50
N ASN A 42 32.00 -11.08 -8.66
CA ASN A 42 31.48 -9.95 -7.88
C ASN A 42 31.70 -8.63 -8.61
N THR A 43 31.33 -7.52 -8.01
CA THR A 43 31.44 -6.19 -8.60
C THR A 43 32.91 -5.68 -8.68
N THR A 44 33.82 -6.23 -7.94
CA THR A 44 35.26 -5.86 -7.94
C THR A 44 36.15 -6.93 -8.59
N ASP A 45 35.56 -7.85 -9.34
CA ASP A 45 36.25 -8.97 -9.98
C ASP A 45 37.21 -8.46 -11.06
N ASP A 46 38.49 -8.47 -10.74
CA ASP A 46 39.63 -8.14 -11.62
C ASP A 46 40.46 -9.38 -11.99
N VAL A 47 39.98 -10.58 -11.60
CA VAL A 47 40.61 -11.87 -11.86
C VAL A 47 40.03 -12.53 -13.11
N THR A 48 38.69 -12.51 -13.26
CA THR A 48 38.01 -13.08 -14.44
C THR A 48 38.36 -12.26 -15.71
N VAL A 49 38.41 -10.94 -15.58
CA VAL A 49 38.90 -10.04 -16.60
C VAL A 49 40.11 -9.32 -16.03
N LEU A 50 41.29 -9.71 -16.48
CA LEU A 50 42.54 -9.18 -15.96
C LEU A 50 42.72 -7.70 -16.30
N THR A 51 43.08 -6.90 -15.30
CA THR A 51 43.39 -5.46 -15.45
C THR A 51 42.32 -4.68 -16.25
N PRO A 52 41.04 -4.73 -15.81
CA PRO A 52 40.01 -4.04 -16.54
C PRO A 52 40.22 -2.51 -16.51
N VAL A 53 39.97 -1.86 -17.65
CA VAL A 53 40.11 -0.41 -17.80
C VAL A 53 38.74 0.28 -17.86
N PRO A 54 38.64 1.55 -17.44
CA PRO A 54 37.39 2.31 -17.52
C PRO A 54 36.77 2.27 -18.93
N GLY A 55 35.48 2.02 -19.01
CA GLY A 55 34.72 1.89 -20.27
C GLY A 55 34.75 0.50 -20.89
N LEU A 56 35.50 -0.46 -20.37
CA LEU A 56 35.45 -1.85 -20.85
C LEU A 56 34.05 -2.44 -20.59
N MET A 57 33.44 -3.04 -21.62
CA MET A 57 32.08 -3.61 -21.55
C MET A 57 32.10 -5.13 -21.76
N VAL A 58 31.30 -5.84 -20.95
CA VAL A 58 31.13 -7.29 -21.04
C VAL A 58 29.66 -7.65 -20.79
N TYR A 59 29.22 -8.82 -21.26
CA TYR A 59 27.98 -9.43 -20.81
C TYR A 59 28.27 -10.42 -19.67
N ASN A 60 27.82 -10.08 -18.47
CA ASN A 60 27.96 -10.96 -17.30
C ASN A 60 26.99 -12.13 -17.40
N THR A 61 27.52 -13.35 -17.37
CA THR A 61 26.72 -14.60 -17.44
C THR A 61 26.36 -15.17 -16.08
N ASN A 62 26.81 -14.57 -14.98
CA ASN A 62 26.46 -15.00 -13.62
C ASN A 62 24.93 -15.04 -13.46
N PRO A 63 24.33 -16.19 -13.05
CA PRO A 63 22.88 -16.33 -12.96
C PRO A 63 22.16 -15.28 -12.11
N SER A 64 22.83 -14.77 -11.08
CA SER A 64 22.27 -13.75 -10.18
C SER A 64 22.38 -12.31 -10.73
N SER A 65 23.11 -12.11 -11.85
CA SER A 65 23.43 -10.76 -12.36
C SER A 65 23.63 -10.74 -13.88
N LYS A 66 22.83 -11.50 -14.65
CA LYS A 66 22.89 -11.53 -16.13
C LYS A 66 22.54 -10.17 -16.72
N LYS A 67 23.54 -9.35 -17.02
CA LYS A 67 23.38 -8.00 -17.58
C LYS A 67 24.65 -7.57 -18.32
N ILE A 68 24.53 -6.53 -19.14
CA ILE A 68 25.69 -5.81 -19.64
C ILE A 68 26.32 -5.05 -18.47
N ASN A 69 27.61 -5.25 -18.29
CA ASN A 69 28.40 -4.57 -17.28
C ASN A 69 29.50 -3.74 -17.94
N PHE A 70 29.84 -2.62 -17.33
CA PHE A 70 31.00 -1.81 -17.73
C PHE A 70 31.88 -1.55 -16.51
N TRP A 71 33.18 -1.48 -16.75
CA TRP A 71 34.14 -1.17 -15.70
C TRP A 71 34.29 0.32 -15.52
N GLU A 72 34.12 0.81 -14.31
CA GLU A 72 34.30 2.22 -13.96
C GLU A 72 34.59 2.36 -12.48
N SER A 73 35.54 3.27 -12.12
CA SER A 73 35.87 3.59 -10.72
C SER A 73 36.21 2.34 -9.87
N GLY A 74 36.99 1.41 -10.47
CA GLY A 74 37.47 0.21 -9.78
C GLY A 74 36.43 -0.89 -9.56
N LYS A 75 35.33 -0.85 -10.29
CA LYS A 75 34.27 -1.86 -10.18
C LYS A 75 33.45 -2.05 -11.46
N TRP A 76 32.82 -3.21 -11.56
CA TRP A 76 31.80 -3.52 -12.58
C TRP A 76 30.49 -2.88 -12.20
N ASN A 77 30.00 -1.99 -13.02
CA ASN A 77 28.68 -1.37 -12.93
C ASN A 77 27.77 -2.00 -13.98
N ARG A 78 26.59 -2.41 -13.59
CA ARG A 78 25.62 -2.95 -14.55
C ARG A 78 24.81 -1.82 -15.20
N ILE A 79 24.44 -2.00 -16.46
CA ILE A 79 23.50 -1.11 -17.12
C ILE A 79 22.12 -1.32 -16.49
N PHE A 80 21.58 -0.24 -15.97
CA PHE A 80 20.27 -0.20 -15.34
C PHE A 80 19.18 -0.15 -16.40
N ASN A 81 18.14 -0.94 -16.24
CA ASN A 81 16.95 -0.90 -17.10
C ASN A 81 15.70 -0.55 -16.26
N ILE A 82 14.55 -0.39 -16.95
CA ILE A 82 13.29 -0.01 -16.29
C ILE A 82 12.84 -1.04 -15.25
N ASP A 83 13.08 -2.34 -15.51
CA ASP A 83 12.70 -3.41 -14.56
C ASP A 83 13.54 -3.35 -13.28
N ASP A 84 14.82 -2.98 -13.40
CA ASP A 84 15.68 -2.73 -12.22
C ASP A 84 15.14 -1.54 -11.42
N GLY A 85 14.61 -0.51 -12.09
CA GLY A 85 13.95 0.64 -11.47
C GLY A 85 12.70 0.25 -10.74
N LEU A 86 11.83 -0.47 -11.37
CA LEU A 86 10.57 -0.95 -10.78
C LEU A 86 10.80 -1.88 -9.58
N ALA A 87 11.91 -2.63 -9.56
CA ALA A 87 12.28 -3.48 -8.43
C ALA A 87 12.76 -2.68 -7.19
N ILE A 88 13.32 -1.48 -7.41
CA ILE A 88 13.88 -0.62 -6.34
C ILE A 88 12.86 0.42 -5.87
N ILE A 89 12.05 0.95 -6.78
CA ILE A 89 11.03 1.95 -6.45
C ILE A 89 9.93 1.29 -5.63
N LYS A 90 9.67 1.87 -4.46
CA LYS A 90 8.48 1.50 -3.67
C LYS A 90 7.24 1.98 -4.42
N GLN A 91 6.38 1.04 -4.76
CA GLN A 91 5.07 1.35 -5.33
C GLN A 91 4.10 1.68 -4.19
N THR A 92 3.27 2.69 -4.42
CA THR A 92 2.18 3.04 -3.50
C THR A 92 0.85 2.83 -4.19
N ASP A 93 0.04 1.92 -3.65
CA ASP A 93 -1.30 1.61 -4.11
C ASP A 93 -2.33 2.15 -3.11
N ASN A 94 -3.43 2.71 -3.62
CA ASN A 94 -4.52 3.24 -2.81
C ASN A 94 -5.79 2.43 -3.05
N PHE A 95 -6.41 2.01 -1.96
CA PHE A 95 -7.67 1.27 -1.96
C PHE A 95 -8.69 2.00 -1.09
N SER A 96 -9.93 2.10 -1.54
CA SER A 96 -11.00 2.72 -0.75
C SER A 96 -12.26 1.87 -0.78
N GLY A 97 -13.00 1.92 0.31
CA GLY A 97 -14.29 1.29 0.46
C GLY A 97 -15.24 2.20 1.26
N VAL A 98 -16.54 2.00 1.08
CA VAL A 98 -17.58 2.74 1.79
C VAL A 98 -18.70 1.78 2.16
N SER A 99 -19.30 1.99 3.33
CA SER A 99 -20.47 1.22 3.74
C SER A 99 -21.66 1.50 2.81
N THR A 100 -22.33 0.46 2.36
CA THR A 100 -23.56 0.56 1.54
C THR A 100 -24.80 0.74 2.40
N THR A 101 -24.78 0.16 3.61
CA THR A 101 -25.87 0.22 4.59
C THR A 101 -25.28 0.46 5.98
N GLY A 102 -25.99 1.21 6.79
CA GLY A 102 -25.62 1.36 8.20
C GLY A 102 -26.17 0.23 9.08
N ILE A 103 -25.65 0.10 10.27
CA ILE A 103 -25.95 -0.97 11.24
C ILE A 103 -26.43 -0.38 12.57
N ASN A 104 -27.43 -1.01 13.18
CA ASN A 104 -27.83 -0.76 14.56
C ASN A 104 -27.25 -1.85 15.46
N ILE A 105 -26.56 -1.48 16.51
CA ILE A 105 -26.07 -2.39 17.55
C ILE A 105 -26.86 -2.11 18.82
N THR A 106 -27.58 -3.12 19.31
CA THR A 106 -28.47 -3.02 20.49
C THR A 106 -27.89 -3.69 21.73
N THR A 107 -26.80 -4.44 21.58
CA THR A 107 -26.14 -5.13 22.69
C THR A 107 -25.07 -4.25 23.33
N PHE A 108 -25.09 -4.17 24.66
CA PHE A 108 -24.13 -3.42 25.45
C PHE A 108 -23.49 -4.36 26.47
N PRO A 109 -22.15 -4.43 26.53
CA PRO A 109 -21.48 -5.26 27.53
C PRO A 109 -21.66 -4.64 28.93
N ALA A 110 -21.65 -5.49 29.95
CA ALA A 110 -21.71 -5.03 31.33
C ALA A 110 -20.37 -4.43 31.83
N THR A 111 -19.26 -4.89 31.25
CA THR A 111 -17.91 -4.47 31.64
C THR A 111 -17.15 -3.91 30.46
N MET A 112 -16.20 -3.02 30.73
CA MET A 112 -15.35 -2.41 29.69
C MET A 112 -14.42 -3.47 29.08
N PRO A 113 -14.53 -3.78 27.77
CA PRO A 113 -13.66 -4.74 27.13
C PRO A 113 -12.25 -4.15 26.91
N LEU A 114 -11.24 -4.99 26.96
CA LEU A 114 -9.90 -4.73 26.44
C LEU A 114 -9.79 -5.31 25.03
N PHE A 115 -8.92 -4.75 24.24
CA PHE A 115 -8.67 -5.17 22.84
C PHE A 115 -7.17 -5.39 22.65
N ASN A 116 -6.81 -6.58 22.18
CA ASN A 116 -5.43 -6.94 21.89
C ASN A 116 -5.23 -7.10 20.38
N LEU A 117 -4.01 -6.86 19.92
CA LEU A 117 -3.65 -7.15 18.54
C LEU A 117 -3.90 -8.62 18.22
N ASN A 118 -4.47 -8.86 17.04
CA ASN A 118 -4.85 -10.16 16.53
C ASN A 118 -6.03 -10.85 17.26
N ASP A 119 -6.73 -10.15 18.16
CA ASP A 119 -8.04 -10.62 18.62
C ASP A 119 -8.96 -10.87 17.40
N ASN A 120 -9.80 -11.90 17.50
CA ASN A 120 -10.81 -12.19 16.47
C ASN A 120 -12.00 -11.22 16.56
N THR A 121 -12.95 -11.38 15.65
CA THR A 121 -14.15 -10.52 15.55
C THR A 121 -15.23 -10.78 16.62
N THR A 122 -15.00 -11.67 17.59
CA THR A 122 -16.00 -12.00 18.62
C THR A 122 -16.42 -10.77 19.41
N GLY A 123 -17.72 -10.51 19.45
CA GLY A 123 -18.32 -9.35 20.12
C GLY A 123 -18.20 -8.03 19.34
N TRP A 124 -17.69 -8.07 18.12
CA TRP A 124 -17.71 -6.97 17.18
C TRP A 124 -18.77 -7.20 16.10
N THR A 125 -19.26 -6.12 15.51
CA THR A 125 -20.23 -6.15 14.41
C THR A 125 -19.62 -5.48 13.18
N ASP A 126 -19.67 -6.14 12.04
CA ASP A 126 -19.22 -5.58 10.77
C ASP A 126 -20.05 -4.33 10.41
N LEU A 127 -19.38 -3.24 10.08
CA LEU A 127 -20.03 -1.98 9.68
C LEU A 127 -20.26 -1.89 8.16
N ASN A 128 -20.14 -2.99 7.44
CA ASN A 128 -20.29 -3.09 5.99
C ASN A 128 -19.34 -2.16 5.19
N ALA A 129 -18.22 -1.81 5.78
CA ALA A 129 -17.15 -1.04 5.14
C ALA A 129 -15.91 -1.91 5.06
N SER A 130 -15.69 -2.50 3.89
CA SER A 130 -14.55 -3.38 3.66
C SER A 130 -13.92 -3.15 2.28
N LYS A 131 -12.67 -3.58 2.15
CA LYS A 131 -11.95 -3.58 0.89
C LYS A 131 -10.98 -4.73 0.80
N ILE A 132 -10.94 -5.37 -0.35
CA ILE A 132 -9.89 -6.34 -0.69
C ILE A 132 -8.68 -5.56 -1.18
N ILE A 133 -7.52 -5.90 -0.62
CA ILE A 133 -6.20 -5.35 -0.98
C ILE A 133 -5.28 -6.47 -1.44
N THR A 134 -4.27 -6.14 -2.23
CA THR A 134 -3.28 -7.10 -2.72
C THR A 134 -1.88 -6.69 -2.30
N ILE A 135 -1.17 -7.58 -1.64
CA ILE A 135 0.24 -7.43 -1.25
C ILE A 135 1.10 -8.22 -2.23
N THR A 136 2.07 -7.56 -2.84
CA THR A 136 2.97 -8.16 -3.84
C THR A 136 4.39 -8.36 -3.31
N LYS A 137 4.79 -7.62 -2.26
CA LYS A 137 6.12 -7.74 -1.64
C LYS A 137 6.00 -8.01 -0.15
N ALA A 138 6.84 -8.89 0.37
CA ALA A 138 6.87 -9.25 1.79
C ALA A 138 7.21 -8.05 2.71
N THR A 139 8.04 -7.13 2.23
CA THR A 139 8.29 -5.86 2.93
C THR A 139 7.29 -4.84 2.43
N ASN A 140 6.34 -4.48 3.28
CA ASN A 140 5.29 -3.52 2.95
C ASN A 140 4.87 -2.73 4.19
N SER A 141 4.36 -1.53 3.97
CA SER A 141 3.78 -0.67 5.00
C SER A 141 2.36 -0.29 4.58
N ASN A 142 1.41 -0.48 5.48
CA ASN A 142 -0.01 -0.34 5.22
C ASN A 142 -0.56 0.75 6.14
N TYR A 143 -0.79 1.94 5.61
CA TYR A 143 -1.48 3.02 6.30
C TYR A 143 -2.98 2.87 6.07
N ILE A 144 -3.74 2.83 7.16
CA ILE A 144 -5.19 2.77 7.12
C ILE A 144 -5.78 3.97 7.83
N ILE A 145 -6.83 4.53 7.22
CA ILE A 145 -7.73 5.47 7.85
C ILE A 145 -9.17 5.02 7.66
N THR A 146 -9.95 5.08 8.73
CA THR A 146 -11.40 4.91 8.67
C THR A 146 -12.10 6.04 9.42
N GLU A 147 -13.22 6.48 8.88
CA GLU A 147 -14.07 7.50 9.50
C GLU A 147 -15.54 7.22 9.26
N GLY A 148 -16.39 7.81 10.08
CA GLY A 148 -17.82 7.69 9.99
C GLY A 148 -18.48 8.34 11.18
N MET A 149 -19.80 8.10 11.33
CA MET A 149 -20.56 8.64 12.46
C MET A 149 -21.32 7.52 13.16
N ALA A 150 -21.47 7.69 14.48
CA ALA A 150 -22.32 6.89 15.36
C ALA A 150 -23.36 7.80 16.00
N GLN A 151 -24.61 7.34 16.14
CA GLN A 151 -25.72 8.09 16.71
C GLN A 151 -26.55 7.21 17.64
N ILE A 152 -27.00 7.76 18.77
CA ILE A 152 -27.94 7.11 19.67
C ILE A 152 -29.40 7.49 19.35
N ASN A 153 -30.32 6.61 19.67
CA ASN A 153 -31.77 6.78 19.42
C ASN A 153 -32.54 7.44 20.59
N ASN A 154 -32.00 8.54 21.12
CA ASN A 154 -32.58 9.25 22.26
C ASN A 154 -33.40 10.47 21.83
N GLU A 155 -34.64 10.32 21.45
CA GLU A 155 -35.48 11.40 20.91
C GLU A 155 -36.06 12.33 21.99
N VAL A 156 -36.03 11.92 23.24
CA VAL A 156 -36.71 12.62 24.34
C VAL A 156 -35.73 13.22 25.33
N ASP A 157 -34.73 12.45 25.75
CA ASP A 157 -33.82 12.86 26.83
C ASP A 157 -32.64 13.66 26.29
N THR A 158 -32.32 14.78 26.90
CA THR A 158 -31.06 15.51 26.73
C THR A 158 -29.99 15.00 27.70
N ASN A 159 -28.77 15.50 27.59
CA ASN A 159 -27.63 15.13 28.46
C ASN A 159 -27.27 13.64 28.42
N GLN A 160 -27.58 12.96 27.32
CA GLN A 160 -27.17 11.58 27.15
C GLN A 160 -25.67 11.52 26.77
N SER A 161 -25.00 10.53 27.32
CA SER A 161 -23.61 10.22 27.01
C SER A 161 -23.50 8.78 26.57
N PHE A 162 -22.75 8.51 25.53
CA PHE A 162 -22.53 7.17 25.05
C PHE A 162 -21.08 6.92 24.69
N GLN A 163 -20.71 5.66 24.60
CA GLN A 163 -19.36 5.23 24.26
C GLN A 163 -19.40 3.98 23.38
N PHE A 164 -18.41 3.89 22.53
CA PHE A 164 -18.29 2.78 21.59
C PHE A 164 -16.82 2.57 21.19
N ALA A 165 -16.55 1.49 20.48
CA ALA A 165 -15.25 1.22 19.91
C ALA A 165 -15.39 0.98 18.39
N ILE A 166 -14.36 1.39 17.66
CA ILE A 166 -14.15 1.08 16.26
C ILE A 166 -12.86 0.27 16.16
N GLY A 167 -12.90 -0.81 15.38
CA GLY A 167 -11.78 -1.67 15.09
C GLY A 167 -11.61 -1.86 13.59
N VAL A 168 -10.35 -1.94 13.15
CA VAL A 168 -9.98 -2.36 11.81
C VAL A 168 -9.39 -3.76 11.89
N PHE A 169 -9.96 -4.65 11.12
CA PHE A 169 -9.57 -6.06 11.04
C PHE A 169 -8.98 -6.36 9.66
N VAL A 170 -7.96 -7.18 9.66
CA VAL A 170 -7.40 -7.77 8.43
C VAL A 170 -7.56 -9.28 8.55
N ASP A 171 -8.27 -9.88 7.62
CA ASP A 171 -8.59 -11.31 7.59
C ASP A 171 -9.19 -11.81 8.92
N GLY A 172 -10.06 -11.00 9.52
CA GLY A 172 -10.71 -11.32 10.79
C GLY A 172 -9.85 -11.12 12.04
N GLN A 173 -8.64 -10.57 11.91
CA GLN A 173 -7.74 -10.27 13.03
C GLN A 173 -7.66 -8.77 13.28
N LEU A 174 -7.80 -8.34 14.53
CA LEU A 174 -7.74 -6.94 14.93
C LEU A 174 -6.33 -6.36 14.71
N LYS A 175 -6.23 -5.28 13.94
CA LYS A 175 -4.98 -4.55 13.71
C LYS A 175 -4.97 -3.18 14.36
N LEU A 176 -6.11 -2.50 14.43
CA LEU A 176 -6.26 -1.20 15.07
C LEU A 176 -7.58 -1.16 15.85
N ALA A 177 -7.60 -0.54 17.03
CA ALA A 177 -8.84 -0.24 17.74
C ALA A 177 -8.73 1.07 18.53
N ARG A 178 -9.85 1.78 18.64
CA ARG A 178 -9.97 2.96 19.52
C ARG A 178 -11.36 2.98 20.15
N LYS A 179 -11.39 3.51 21.37
CA LYS A 179 -12.64 3.81 22.09
C LYS A 179 -12.98 5.29 21.94
N PHE A 180 -14.25 5.56 21.77
CA PHE A 180 -14.82 6.89 21.60
C PHE A 180 -15.92 7.09 22.62
N ASN A 181 -16.09 8.31 23.11
CA ASN A 181 -17.17 8.69 24.00
C ASN A 181 -17.69 10.08 23.70
N THR A 182 -18.92 10.35 24.12
CA THR A 182 -19.51 11.69 24.21
C THR A 182 -19.67 12.08 25.66
N VAL A 183 -19.85 13.36 25.91
CA VAL A 183 -20.11 13.90 27.24
C VAL A 183 -21.34 14.79 27.14
N GLY A 184 -22.45 14.35 27.78
CA GLY A 184 -23.66 15.09 28.06
C GLY A 184 -24.11 16.11 27.02
N ALA A 185 -24.54 15.66 25.83
CA ALA A 185 -25.05 16.57 24.81
C ALA A 185 -26.35 17.24 25.27
N GLN A 186 -26.46 18.55 25.05
CA GLN A 186 -27.65 19.33 25.43
C GLN A 186 -28.82 19.18 24.46
N PHE A 187 -28.70 18.29 23.49
CA PHE A 187 -29.74 18.00 22.48
C PHE A 187 -30.04 16.51 22.45
N THR A 188 -31.21 16.15 21.91
CA THR A 188 -31.57 14.77 21.66
C THR A 188 -30.86 14.24 20.41
N CYS A 189 -30.89 12.92 20.23
CA CYS A 189 -30.30 12.29 19.06
C CYS A 189 -28.79 12.55 18.92
N ASP A 190 -28.06 12.47 20.04
CA ASP A 190 -26.62 12.75 20.06
C ASP A 190 -25.86 11.87 19.09
N TRP A 191 -24.83 12.45 18.47
CA TRP A 191 -23.99 11.78 17.49
C TRP A 191 -22.51 12.09 17.69
N LYS A 192 -21.67 11.19 17.24
CA LYS A 192 -20.21 11.33 17.31
C LYS A 192 -19.57 10.93 16.01
N LYS A 193 -18.76 11.84 15.43
CA LYS A 193 -17.82 11.46 14.39
C LYS A 193 -16.69 10.64 15.01
N PHE A 194 -16.30 9.56 14.36
CA PHE A 194 -15.10 8.82 14.68
C PHE A 194 -14.09 8.89 13.53
N ASN A 195 -12.83 8.86 13.90
CA ASN A 195 -11.71 8.73 12.98
C ASN A 195 -10.68 7.82 13.65
N LEU A 196 -10.21 6.83 12.93
CA LEU A 196 -9.19 5.89 13.38
C LEU A 196 -8.17 5.71 12.27
N ALA A 197 -6.91 6.07 12.56
CA ALA A 197 -5.80 5.89 11.64
C ALA A 197 -4.65 5.13 12.31
N GLY A 198 -3.89 4.42 11.52
CA GLY A 198 -2.71 3.69 11.98
C GLY A 198 -1.95 3.03 10.86
N VAL A 199 -0.80 2.50 11.21
CA VAL A 199 0.08 1.77 10.30
C VAL A 199 0.29 0.36 10.86
N PHE A 200 0.28 -0.63 9.99
CA PHE A 200 0.80 -1.97 10.28
C PHE A 200 1.66 -2.43 9.12
N GLU A 201 2.65 -3.25 9.40
CA GLU A 201 3.71 -3.59 8.46
C GLU A 201 3.75 -5.09 8.17
N ASN A 202 4.35 -5.43 7.03
CA ASN A 202 4.72 -6.81 6.67
C ASN A 202 3.54 -7.78 6.66
N LEU A 203 2.40 -7.38 6.05
CA LEU A 203 1.39 -8.36 5.65
C LEU A 203 2.03 -9.37 4.69
N SER A 204 1.59 -10.60 4.76
CA SER A 204 2.04 -11.65 3.84
C SER A 204 1.68 -11.31 2.38
N VAL A 205 2.48 -11.80 1.45
CA VAL A 205 2.13 -11.70 0.02
C VAL A 205 0.83 -12.44 -0.25
N GLY A 206 -0.08 -11.79 -0.97
CA GLY A 206 -1.40 -12.34 -1.27
C GLY A 206 -2.51 -11.32 -1.19
N THR A 207 -3.73 -11.82 -1.18
CA THR A 207 -4.95 -11.02 -1.09
C THR A 207 -5.43 -11.01 0.35
N HIS A 208 -5.77 -9.84 0.87
CA HIS A 208 -6.26 -9.63 2.23
C HIS A 208 -7.56 -8.84 2.22
N THR A 209 -8.45 -9.12 3.16
CA THR A 209 -9.68 -8.35 3.38
C THR A 209 -9.48 -7.42 4.57
N VAL A 210 -9.56 -6.12 4.34
CA VAL A 210 -9.57 -5.09 5.38
C VAL A 210 -11.01 -4.66 5.62
N ALA A 211 -11.47 -4.71 6.87
CA ALA A 211 -12.87 -4.41 7.23
C ALA A 211 -12.96 -3.61 8.53
N VAL A 212 -13.99 -2.77 8.61
CA VAL A 212 -14.27 -1.92 9.78
C VAL A 212 -15.39 -2.55 10.62
N TYR A 213 -15.14 -2.68 11.91
CA TYR A 213 -16.10 -3.21 12.87
C TYR A 213 -16.40 -2.19 13.96
N GLY A 214 -17.64 -2.20 14.44
CA GLY A 214 -18.11 -1.43 15.58
C GLY A 214 -18.44 -2.33 16.77
N ARG A 215 -18.32 -1.79 17.95
CA ARG A 215 -18.72 -2.46 19.19
C ARG A 215 -19.25 -1.43 20.18
N ASN A 216 -20.45 -1.65 20.72
CA ASN A 216 -20.91 -0.85 21.85
C ASN A 216 -20.07 -1.15 23.09
N LEU A 217 -19.85 -0.15 23.90
CA LEU A 217 -19.24 -0.24 25.24
C LEU A 217 -20.35 -0.16 26.30
N PRO A 218 -20.05 -0.37 27.59
CA PRO A 218 -21.04 -0.22 28.64
C PRO A 218 -21.79 1.11 28.54
N LYS A 219 -23.09 1.13 28.79
CA LYS A 219 -23.87 2.37 28.79
C LYS A 219 -23.35 3.34 29.84
N ILE A 220 -23.26 4.62 29.50
CA ILE A 220 -23.00 5.70 30.45
C ILE A 220 -24.32 6.20 31.02
N THR A 221 -25.31 6.45 30.15
CA THR A 221 -26.65 6.86 30.51
C THR A 221 -27.67 5.85 29.93
N SER A 222 -28.92 5.92 30.35
CA SER A 222 -29.97 4.91 30.05
C SER A 222 -30.95 5.31 28.93
N GLY A 223 -30.93 6.58 28.49
CA GLY A 223 -31.94 7.15 27.59
C GLY A 223 -31.89 6.67 26.14
N TYR A 224 -31.10 5.66 25.80
CA TYR A 224 -31.03 5.08 24.47
C TYR A 224 -30.95 3.55 24.53
N THR A 225 -31.38 2.88 23.45
CA THR A 225 -31.42 1.42 23.39
C THR A 225 -30.49 0.84 22.31
N GLN A 226 -29.97 1.69 21.41
CA GLN A 226 -29.08 1.30 20.34
C GLN A 226 -28.07 2.41 20.03
N ILE A 227 -26.96 2.03 19.41
CA ILE A 227 -26.10 2.93 18.66
C ILE A 227 -26.15 2.52 17.18
N SER A 228 -26.43 3.48 16.32
CA SER A 228 -26.44 3.33 14.87
C SER A 228 -25.12 3.79 14.30
N TYR A 229 -24.52 2.99 13.45
CA TYR A 229 -23.25 3.27 12.77
C TYR A 229 -23.48 3.37 11.26
N GLY A 230 -22.91 4.40 10.63
CA GLY A 230 -23.02 4.55 9.18
C GLY A 230 -24.41 4.95 8.68
N LYS A 231 -25.32 5.32 9.57
CA LYS A 231 -26.67 5.79 9.27
C LYS A 231 -27.23 6.59 10.43
N ASN A 232 -28.38 7.24 10.21
CA ASN A 232 -29.14 7.84 11.31
C ASN A 232 -29.83 6.77 12.19
N ALA A 233 -30.14 7.13 13.42
CA ALA A 233 -30.79 6.27 14.40
C ALA A 233 -32.33 6.41 14.33
N GLY A 234 -32.96 5.71 13.38
CA GLY A 234 -34.41 5.71 13.25
C GLY A 234 -34.99 7.08 12.95
N THR A 235 -35.80 7.62 13.87
CA THR A 235 -36.48 8.90 13.71
C THR A 235 -35.61 10.12 14.03
N CYS A 236 -34.34 9.93 14.41
CA CYS A 236 -33.39 11.00 14.67
C CYS A 236 -32.97 11.74 13.38
N PRO A 237 -33.44 12.98 13.12
CA PRO A 237 -33.28 13.63 11.82
C PRO A 237 -32.05 14.54 11.70
N ASN A 238 -31.25 14.69 12.76
CA ASN A 238 -30.14 15.64 12.79
C ASN A 238 -28.87 15.19 12.06
N ILE A 239 -28.82 13.95 11.61
CA ILE A 239 -27.89 13.44 10.58
C ILE A 239 -28.68 12.58 9.60
N ASN A 240 -28.13 12.34 8.42
CA ASN A 240 -28.67 11.38 7.46
C ASN A 240 -27.65 10.27 7.16
N THR A 241 -28.09 9.25 6.43
CA THR A 241 -27.24 8.12 6.08
C THR A 241 -26.02 8.52 5.26
N ASP A 242 -26.16 9.49 4.34
CA ASP A 242 -25.04 9.93 3.50
C ASP A 242 -23.93 10.61 4.30
N MET A 243 -24.29 11.41 5.31
CA MET A 243 -23.36 12.05 6.23
C MET A 243 -22.67 11.03 7.14
N ALA A 244 -23.39 9.95 7.51
CA ALA A 244 -22.94 9.01 8.52
C ALA A 244 -22.11 7.85 7.98
N ARG A 245 -22.08 7.61 6.67
CA ARG A 245 -21.37 6.49 6.03
C ARG A 245 -19.99 6.25 6.62
N VAL A 246 -19.66 4.98 6.73
CA VAL A 246 -18.32 4.55 7.15
C VAL A 246 -17.43 4.41 5.92
N PHE A 247 -16.30 5.08 5.95
CA PHE A 247 -15.28 5.02 4.90
C PHE A 247 -14.05 4.30 5.41
N ILE A 248 -13.39 3.58 4.52
CA ILE A 248 -12.06 3.03 4.76
C ILE A 248 -11.16 3.35 3.57
N THR A 249 -9.98 3.83 3.84
CA THR A 249 -8.92 4.00 2.86
C THR A 249 -7.67 3.29 3.35
N THR A 250 -7.06 2.54 2.48
CA THR A 250 -5.78 1.85 2.74
C THR A 250 -4.78 2.30 1.69
N GLN A 251 -3.64 2.79 2.14
CA GLN A 251 -2.48 3.11 1.31
C GLN A 251 -1.39 2.08 1.60
N ILE A 252 -0.97 1.37 0.58
CA ILE A 252 0.04 0.31 0.66
C ILE A 252 1.29 0.80 -0.04
N THR A 253 2.41 0.81 0.68
CA THR A 253 3.75 1.05 0.12
C THR A 253 4.53 -0.25 0.16
N GLN A 254 4.95 -0.74 -1.01
CA GLN A 254 5.60 -2.03 -1.19
C GLN A 254 6.66 -2.04 -2.29
#